data_58217a5a541c5045491d384557ec8849
#
_entry.id   58217a5a541c5045491d384557ec8849
#
_cell.length_a   1.000
_cell.length_b   1.000
_cell.length_c   1.000
_cell.angle_alpha   90.00
_cell.angle_beta   90.00
_cell.angle_gamma   90.00
#
_symmetry.space_group_name_H-M   'P 1'
#
loop_
_entity.id
_entity.type
_entity.pdbx_description
1 polymer ?
#
loop_
_entity_poly.entity_id
_entity_poly.type
_entity_poly.pdbx_seq_one_letter_code
_entity_poly.pdbx_strand_id
1 'polypeptide(L)'
;MKKHLRALLSALLALSLLLTAGCGAPQEPDTPEPAPEEAPTHAHSWQNGVCTSCGKVCEHRWENGKCRLCGMVCLHRMEDGVCEICGFGCPHTAHDGGTLICGRCGQKADHSFVNGVCTRCGEKPFFFTELKKLPYALTVPASSHGTTETFHYPLYVGEIVPGRHATELPEDRRMRDLIVYLPAGYDPEAQYDVVIVVPGAGHNVHSWMEWPHHLSTPVGRLTGPELMDRLIESGLIPPIILVAAEYYQSGTAEEIAVPFEADLRGRVLPFLAENYATYASVDENGVFHPAPEHFAYVAASFGAMVGWQMLPSSTDLFSYWALLSGAFQNDEQLTERINEGVSAEHPIHWLYAGDGQLASGWRPYMHRIEHLNENCACLQTDGNLCFLTLDKGGHSYPTWDVGLINSLQVFFRSRYVPEAAEPVS
;
A
#
# COMPACT_ATOMS: atom_id res chain seq x y z
N MET A 1 2.70 -33.69 -12.68
CA MET A 1 3.50 -34.59 -11.82
C MET A 1 3.54 -34.24 -10.35
N LYS A 2 3.12 -33.04 -9.92
CA LYS A 2 3.15 -32.63 -8.48
C LYS A 2 1.92 -33.02 -7.66
N LYS A 3 0.80 -33.41 -8.25
CA LYS A 3 -0.44 -33.79 -7.55
C LYS A 3 -0.45 -35.21 -6.95
N HIS A 4 0.44 -36.10 -7.36
CA HIS A 4 0.50 -37.49 -6.85
C HIS A 4 1.48 -37.69 -5.69
N LEU A 5 2.28 -36.69 -5.33
CA LEU A 5 3.24 -36.81 -4.23
C LEU A 5 2.64 -36.46 -2.87
N ARG A 6 1.55 -35.68 -2.82
CA ARG A 6 0.86 -35.31 -1.57
C ARG A 6 -0.02 -36.42 -0.98
N ALA A 7 -0.50 -37.34 -1.81
CA ALA A 7 -1.32 -38.47 -1.34
C ALA A 7 -0.53 -39.59 -0.66
N LEU A 8 0.77 -39.66 -0.85
CA LEU A 8 1.61 -40.72 -0.26
C LEU A 8 2.20 -40.35 1.12
N LEU A 9 2.27 -39.08 1.47
CA LEU A 9 2.76 -38.66 2.80
C LEU A 9 1.67 -38.72 3.89
N SER A 10 0.39 -38.64 3.54
CA SER A 10 -0.72 -38.71 4.52
C SER A 10 -1.04 -40.14 4.96
N ALA A 11 -0.59 -41.16 4.22
CA ALA A 11 -0.86 -42.57 4.54
C ALA A 11 0.19 -43.19 5.49
N LEU A 12 1.34 -42.57 5.68
CA LEU A 12 2.43 -43.07 6.51
C LEU A 12 2.39 -42.58 7.98
N LEU A 13 1.59 -41.56 8.28
CA LEU A 13 1.42 -41.03 9.65
C LEU A 13 0.27 -41.69 10.42
N ALA A 14 -0.55 -42.52 9.80
CA ALA A 14 -1.68 -43.17 10.45
C ALA A 14 -1.38 -44.60 10.96
N LEU A 15 -0.17 -45.12 10.75
CA LEU A 15 0.17 -46.52 11.11
C LEU A 15 1.14 -46.68 12.29
N SER A 16 1.50 -45.60 13.01
CA SER A 16 2.45 -45.67 14.15
C SER A 16 1.82 -45.48 15.54
N LEU A 17 0.49 -45.54 15.66
CA LEU A 17 -0.24 -45.31 16.95
C LEU A 17 -1.02 -46.50 17.46
N LEU A 18 -0.65 -47.71 17.13
CA LEU A 18 -1.28 -48.92 17.68
C LEU A 18 -0.23 -49.98 17.98
N LEU A 19 0.58 -49.83 19.01
CA LEU A 19 1.30 -50.92 19.72
C LEU A 19 2.12 -50.33 20.90
N THR A 20 1.49 -50.04 22.05
CA THR A 20 2.10 -50.19 23.38
C THR A 20 0.98 -50.32 24.43
N ALA A 21 0.57 -51.54 24.65
CA ALA A 21 -0.15 -51.89 25.86
C ALA A 21 0.80 -52.75 26.70
N GLY A 22 1.03 -52.31 27.93
CA GLY A 22 1.45 -53.21 29.02
C GLY A 22 2.90 -53.13 29.46
N CYS A 23 3.16 -52.32 30.49
CA CYS A 23 4.03 -52.73 31.62
C CYS A 23 3.79 -51.74 32.77
N GLY A 24 3.41 -52.27 33.94
CA GLY A 24 3.08 -51.48 35.12
C GLY A 24 4.32 -50.74 35.66
N ALA A 25 4.10 -49.48 36.02
CA ALA A 25 5.03 -48.65 36.75
C ALA A 25 4.76 -48.79 38.26
N PRO A 26 5.79 -48.70 39.13
CA PRO A 26 5.64 -48.73 40.58
C PRO A 26 4.93 -47.48 41.08
N GLN A 27 4.05 -47.64 42.08
CA GLN A 27 3.43 -46.53 42.79
C GLN A 27 4.50 -45.70 43.52
N GLU A 28 4.59 -44.43 43.19
CA GLU A 28 5.26 -43.44 44.03
C GLU A 28 4.40 -43.16 45.27
N PRO A 29 5.04 -42.87 46.43
CA PRO A 29 4.33 -42.62 47.68
C PRO A 29 3.54 -41.30 47.60
N ASP A 30 2.31 -41.32 48.10
CA ASP A 30 1.40 -40.19 48.24
C ASP A 30 2.11 -39.00 48.88
N THR A 31 2.30 -37.94 48.04
CA THR A 31 2.62 -36.62 48.56
C THR A 31 1.33 -36.05 49.16
N PRO A 32 1.32 -35.57 50.41
CA PRO A 32 0.11 -35.02 51.01
C PRO A 32 -0.36 -33.81 50.20
N GLU A 33 -1.63 -33.82 49.84
CA GLU A 33 -2.35 -32.73 49.22
C GLU A 33 -2.12 -31.46 50.06
N PRO A 34 -1.68 -30.31 49.48
CA PRO A 34 -1.48 -29.10 50.25
C PRO A 34 -2.83 -28.68 50.85
N ALA A 35 -2.82 -28.48 52.16
CA ALA A 35 -3.98 -28.05 52.90
C ALA A 35 -4.66 -26.84 52.22
N PRO A 36 -6.00 -26.76 52.13
CA PRO A 36 -6.68 -25.65 51.55
C PRO A 36 -6.23 -24.34 52.20
N GLU A 37 -5.73 -23.42 51.36
CA GLU A 37 -5.26 -22.09 51.77
C GLU A 37 -6.41 -21.41 52.52
N GLU A 38 -6.27 -21.17 53.81
CA GLU A 38 -7.30 -20.53 54.64
C GLU A 38 -7.70 -19.22 53.99
N ALA A 39 -9.00 -19.03 53.76
CA ALA A 39 -9.55 -17.79 53.21
C ALA A 39 -9.04 -16.59 54.04
N PRO A 40 -8.61 -15.51 53.41
CA PRO A 40 -8.01 -14.39 54.09
C PRO A 40 -8.96 -13.81 55.15
N THR A 41 -8.47 -13.75 56.40
CA THR A 41 -9.23 -13.29 57.56
C THR A 41 -9.55 -11.80 57.57
N HIS A 42 -9.12 -11.08 56.54
CA HIS A 42 -9.36 -9.64 56.37
C HIS A 42 -9.52 -9.27 54.89
N ALA A 43 -10.23 -8.16 54.64
CA ALA A 43 -10.25 -7.54 53.29
C ALA A 43 -8.89 -6.88 53.03
N HIS A 44 -8.25 -7.20 51.90
CA HIS A 44 -6.96 -6.64 51.55
C HIS A 44 -7.08 -5.12 51.28
N SER A 45 -6.24 -4.36 51.97
CA SER A 45 -6.02 -2.91 51.71
C SER A 45 -4.69 -2.76 51.00
N TRP A 46 -4.72 -2.30 49.76
CA TRP A 46 -3.57 -2.30 48.84
C TRP A 46 -2.87 -0.95 48.78
N GLN A 47 -1.55 -0.95 48.91
CA GLN A 47 -0.69 0.21 48.62
C GLN A 47 0.45 -0.29 47.70
N ASN A 48 0.59 0.28 46.51
CA ASN A 48 1.56 -0.11 45.49
C ASN A 48 1.58 -1.63 45.20
N GLY A 49 0.40 -2.25 45.14
CA GLY A 49 0.26 -3.67 44.82
C GLY A 49 0.58 -4.62 45.98
N VAL A 50 0.84 -4.09 47.18
CA VAL A 50 1.11 -4.87 48.42
C VAL A 50 0.04 -4.62 49.45
N CYS A 51 -0.51 -5.65 50.07
CA CYS A 51 -1.48 -5.48 51.16
C CYS A 51 -0.78 -4.92 52.41
N THR A 52 -1.29 -3.79 52.92
CA THR A 52 -0.73 -3.10 54.10
C THR A 52 -0.87 -3.89 55.40
N SER A 53 -1.82 -4.84 55.45
CA SER A 53 -2.10 -5.63 56.67
C SER A 53 -1.36 -6.96 56.74
N CYS A 54 -1.15 -7.64 55.62
CA CYS A 54 -0.52 -8.97 55.61
C CYS A 54 0.72 -9.08 54.73
N GLY A 55 1.09 -8.07 53.98
CA GLY A 55 2.24 -8.08 53.09
C GLY A 55 2.05 -8.89 51.78
N LYS A 56 0.86 -9.47 51.56
CA LYS A 56 0.61 -10.25 50.33
C LYS A 56 0.74 -9.34 49.10
N VAL A 57 1.46 -9.80 48.09
CA VAL A 57 1.56 -9.11 46.79
C VAL A 57 0.32 -9.42 45.97
N CYS A 58 -0.23 -8.39 45.32
CA CYS A 58 -1.42 -8.52 44.47
C CYS A 58 -1.13 -9.34 43.22
N GLU A 59 -1.90 -10.35 43.00
CA GLU A 59 -1.97 -11.09 41.72
C GLU A 59 -2.82 -10.27 40.79
N HIS A 60 -2.18 -9.34 40.05
CA HIS A 60 -2.87 -8.33 39.26
C HIS A 60 -3.86 -8.93 38.28
N ARG A 61 -5.13 -8.51 38.37
CA ARG A 61 -6.18 -8.74 37.36
C ARG A 61 -6.42 -7.46 36.60
N TRP A 62 -5.85 -7.38 35.43
CA TRP A 62 -5.84 -6.17 34.63
C TRP A 62 -7.13 -5.96 33.83
N GLU A 63 -7.66 -4.76 33.82
CA GLU A 63 -8.74 -4.28 32.96
C GLU A 63 -8.44 -2.87 32.53
N ASN A 64 -8.33 -2.64 31.22
CA ASN A 64 -7.98 -1.34 30.61
C ASN A 64 -6.74 -0.68 31.26
N GLY A 65 -5.70 -1.47 31.55
CA GLY A 65 -4.46 -0.99 32.14
C GLY A 65 -4.52 -0.68 33.64
N LYS A 66 -5.62 -1.00 34.32
CA LYS A 66 -5.78 -0.84 35.77
C LYS A 66 -6.11 -2.19 36.42
N CYS A 67 -5.45 -2.49 37.52
CA CYS A 67 -5.75 -3.70 38.29
C CYS A 67 -7.08 -3.56 39.06
N ARG A 68 -8.01 -4.50 38.83
CA ARG A 68 -9.31 -4.55 39.53
C ARG A 68 -9.20 -4.81 41.03
N LEU A 69 -8.11 -5.48 41.46
CA LEU A 69 -7.95 -5.89 42.87
C LEU A 69 -7.30 -4.76 43.69
N CYS A 70 -6.19 -4.21 43.24
CA CYS A 70 -5.39 -3.24 43.99
C CYS A 70 -5.43 -1.81 43.46
N GLY A 71 -6.08 -1.57 42.34
CA GLY A 71 -6.20 -0.25 41.72
C GLY A 71 -4.91 0.28 41.08
N MET A 72 -3.82 -0.50 41.07
CA MET A 72 -2.55 -0.07 40.48
C MET A 72 -2.73 0.12 38.97
N VAL A 73 -2.13 1.18 38.43
CA VAL A 73 -2.08 1.48 37.00
C VAL A 73 -0.83 0.84 36.41
N CYS A 74 -0.98 0.09 35.32
CA CYS A 74 0.13 -0.50 34.60
C CYS A 74 0.94 0.61 33.91
N LEU A 75 2.25 0.57 34.06
CA LEU A 75 3.17 1.50 33.37
C LEU A 75 3.38 1.15 31.87
N HIS A 76 2.66 0.15 31.38
CA HIS A 76 2.66 -0.32 30.00
C HIS A 76 4.07 -0.50 29.41
N ARG A 77 4.63 -1.67 29.57
CA ARG A 77 5.76 -2.11 28.76
C ARG A 77 5.21 -2.71 27.47
N MET A 78 5.34 -1.97 26.39
CA MET A 78 4.73 -2.33 25.11
C MET A 78 5.68 -3.17 24.27
N GLU A 79 5.19 -4.29 23.75
CA GLU A 79 5.81 -5.10 22.71
C GLU A 79 4.73 -5.37 21.65
N ASP A 80 5.02 -5.13 20.38
CA ASP A 80 4.10 -5.27 19.25
C ASP A 80 2.71 -4.60 19.48
N GLY A 81 2.70 -3.42 20.11
CA GLY A 81 1.48 -2.65 20.40
C GLY A 81 0.61 -3.21 21.52
N VAL A 82 1.02 -4.29 22.16
CA VAL A 82 0.35 -4.91 23.30
C VAL A 82 1.26 -4.84 24.53
N CYS A 83 0.69 -4.49 25.67
CA CYS A 83 1.45 -4.47 26.92
C CYS A 83 1.70 -5.90 27.42
N GLU A 84 2.96 -6.29 27.56
CA GLU A 84 3.36 -7.61 28.09
C GLU A 84 2.83 -7.89 29.49
N ILE A 85 2.58 -6.83 30.29
CA ILE A 85 2.19 -6.96 31.68
C ILE A 85 0.67 -7.12 31.83
N CYS A 86 -0.11 -6.34 31.08
CA CYS A 86 -1.56 -6.24 31.29
C CYS A 86 -2.40 -6.58 30.06
N GLY A 87 -1.78 -6.91 28.93
CA GLY A 87 -2.48 -7.20 27.67
C GLY A 87 -3.21 -6.00 27.04
N PHE A 88 -2.97 -4.76 27.53
CA PHE A 88 -3.60 -3.58 26.99
C PHE A 88 -3.08 -3.32 25.57
N GLY A 89 -3.99 -3.33 24.58
CA GLY A 89 -3.69 -2.92 23.22
C GLY A 89 -3.62 -1.39 23.12
N CYS A 90 -2.53 -0.86 22.57
CA CYS A 90 -2.40 0.57 22.35
C CYS A 90 -3.40 1.03 21.28
N PRO A 91 -4.27 2.00 21.53
CA PRO A 91 -5.22 2.50 20.53
C PRO A 91 -4.54 3.35 19.45
N HIS A 92 -3.24 3.54 19.52
CA HIS A 92 -2.44 4.35 18.58
C HIS A 92 -3.02 5.75 18.32
N THR A 93 -3.55 6.39 19.36
CA THR A 93 -4.16 7.74 19.26
C THR A 93 -3.19 8.88 19.50
N ALA A 94 -1.96 8.59 19.93
CA ALA A 94 -0.93 9.59 20.21
C ALA A 94 0.19 9.46 19.18
N HIS A 95 0.07 10.15 18.04
CA HIS A 95 1.11 10.21 17.01
C HIS A 95 1.96 11.46 17.22
N ASP A 96 3.27 11.30 17.04
CA ASP A 96 4.17 12.43 16.90
C ASP A 96 3.97 13.01 15.50
N GLY A 97 3.62 14.29 15.39
CA GLY A 97 3.28 14.95 14.13
C GLY A 97 4.35 14.71 13.06
N GLY A 98 4.00 13.98 12.01
CA GLY A 98 4.86 13.65 10.87
C GLY A 98 5.70 12.39 10.99
N THR A 99 5.80 11.74 12.14
CA THR A 99 6.28 10.38 12.27
C THR A 99 5.09 9.44 12.47
N LEU A 100 4.98 8.37 11.72
CA LEU A 100 3.92 7.38 11.91
C LEU A 100 4.12 6.56 13.20
N ILE A 101 4.94 7.03 14.13
CA ILE A 101 5.31 6.34 15.36
C ILE A 101 4.38 6.80 16.47
N CYS A 102 3.70 5.88 17.10
CA CYS A 102 2.88 6.17 18.26
C CYS A 102 3.77 6.59 19.43
N GLY A 103 3.66 7.83 19.90
CA GLY A 103 4.42 8.36 21.05
C GLY A 103 4.18 7.61 22.36
N ARG A 104 3.12 6.77 22.42
CA ARG A 104 2.77 5.98 23.61
C ARG A 104 3.43 4.60 23.63
N CYS A 105 3.50 3.90 22.49
CA CYS A 105 4.00 2.52 22.43
C CYS A 105 5.20 2.34 21.50
N GLY A 106 5.64 3.38 20.80
CA GLY A 106 6.75 3.31 19.85
C GLY A 106 6.43 2.54 18.56
N GLN A 107 5.25 1.91 18.46
CA GLN A 107 4.86 1.22 17.24
C GLN A 107 4.40 2.20 16.18
N LYS A 108 4.62 1.81 14.96
CA LYS A 108 4.10 2.47 13.80
C LYS A 108 2.60 2.25 13.73
N ALA A 109 1.86 3.35 13.71
CA ALA A 109 0.43 3.29 13.51
C ALA A 109 0.09 3.29 12.02
N ASP A 110 -0.75 2.36 11.60
CA ASP A 110 -1.37 2.44 10.29
C ASP A 110 -2.43 3.53 10.32
N HIS A 111 -2.19 4.61 9.56
CA HIS A 111 -3.23 5.60 9.33
C HIS A 111 -4.31 4.98 8.43
N SER A 112 -5.55 5.35 8.71
CA SER A 112 -6.69 5.06 7.86
C SER A 112 -7.38 6.37 7.57
N PHE A 113 -7.38 6.80 6.32
CA PHE A 113 -7.92 8.09 5.92
C PHE A 113 -9.32 7.93 5.33
N VAL A 114 -10.23 8.78 5.78
CA VAL A 114 -11.53 8.97 5.14
C VAL A 114 -11.62 10.44 4.76
N ASN A 115 -11.86 10.70 3.49
CA ASN A 115 -11.89 12.05 2.91
C ASN A 115 -10.67 12.89 3.34
N GLY A 116 -9.47 12.32 3.19
CA GLY A 116 -8.21 12.99 3.47
C GLY A 116 -7.89 13.23 4.95
N VAL A 117 -8.71 12.72 5.90
CA VAL A 117 -8.50 12.86 7.34
C VAL A 117 -8.34 11.49 7.98
N CYS A 118 -7.30 11.31 8.78
CA CYS A 118 -7.10 10.08 9.51
C CYS A 118 -8.19 9.85 10.55
N THR A 119 -8.90 8.72 10.48
CA THR A 119 -9.99 8.38 11.40
C THR A 119 -9.50 8.06 12.82
N ARG A 120 -8.21 7.81 13.00
CA ARG A 120 -7.61 7.45 14.30
C ARG A 120 -7.05 8.65 15.04
N CYS A 121 -6.39 9.59 14.34
CA CYS A 121 -5.72 10.75 14.97
C CYS A 121 -6.25 12.11 14.52
N GLY A 122 -7.11 12.17 13.50
CA GLY A 122 -7.65 13.42 12.97
C GLY A 122 -6.66 14.21 12.10
N GLU A 123 -5.44 13.70 11.89
CA GLU A 123 -4.45 14.40 11.09
C GLU A 123 -4.64 14.13 9.59
N LYS A 124 -4.20 15.08 8.78
CA LYS A 124 -4.11 14.90 7.32
C LYS A 124 -2.77 14.26 6.96
N PRO A 125 -2.67 13.58 5.79
CA PRO A 125 -1.40 13.03 5.34
C PRO A 125 -0.31 14.10 5.32
N PHE A 126 0.89 13.72 5.75
CA PHE A 126 2.05 14.59 5.62
C PHE A 126 2.66 14.45 4.23
N PHE A 127 2.73 15.54 3.49
CA PHE A 127 3.31 15.57 2.15
C PHE A 127 4.60 16.38 2.10
N PHE A 128 5.55 15.90 1.33
CA PHE A 128 6.77 16.64 1.04
C PHE A 128 6.51 17.68 -0.05
N THR A 129 6.79 18.94 0.26
CA THR A 129 6.68 20.06 -0.67
C THR A 129 8.03 20.60 -1.12
N GLU A 130 9.13 20.07 -0.56
CA GLU A 130 10.50 20.44 -0.88
C GLU A 130 11.37 19.22 -1.17
N LEU A 131 12.16 19.26 -2.24
CA LEU A 131 13.11 18.18 -2.59
C LEU A 131 14.21 17.94 -1.56
N LYS A 132 14.50 18.93 -0.70
CA LYS A 132 15.65 18.89 0.25
C LYS A 132 15.30 18.30 1.62
N LYS A 133 14.05 18.09 1.93
CA LYS A 133 13.58 17.59 3.23
C LYS A 133 13.07 16.16 3.14
N LEU A 134 13.93 15.26 2.69
CA LEU A 134 13.63 13.84 2.76
C LEU A 134 13.65 13.35 4.20
N PRO A 135 12.76 12.42 4.57
CA PRO A 135 12.85 11.73 5.85
C PRO A 135 14.24 11.14 6.03
N TYR A 136 14.77 11.17 7.24
CA TYR A 136 16.07 10.57 7.55
C TYR A 136 16.15 9.11 7.11
N ALA A 137 15.08 8.37 7.26
CA ALA A 137 14.97 6.98 6.81
C ALA A 137 15.34 6.78 5.33
N LEU A 138 15.01 7.74 4.45
CA LEU A 138 15.35 7.66 3.03
C LEU A 138 16.80 8.05 2.72
N THR A 139 17.57 8.56 3.70
CA THR A 139 18.99 8.88 3.53
C THR A 139 19.91 7.73 3.91
N VAL A 140 19.38 6.71 4.58
CA VAL A 140 20.13 5.52 5.03
C VAL A 140 19.83 4.36 4.07
N PRO A 141 20.85 3.60 3.61
CA PRO A 141 20.60 2.37 2.85
C PRO A 141 19.71 1.39 3.63
N ALA A 142 18.81 0.71 2.93
CA ALA A 142 18.06 -0.38 3.53
C ALA A 142 18.98 -1.54 3.90
N SER A 143 18.64 -2.27 4.95
CA SER A 143 19.38 -3.46 5.40
C SER A 143 18.87 -4.75 4.73
N SER A 144 17.64 -4.73 4.24
CA SER A 144 17.01 -5.82 3.49
C SER A 144 16.54 -5.31 2.12
N HIS A 145 16.67 -6.17 1.10
CA HIS A 145 16.41 -5.80 -0.28
C HIS A 145 15.36 -6.72 -0.89
N GLY A 146 14.47 -6.12 -1.67
CA GLY A 146 13.57 -6.84 -2.55
C GLY A 146 14.28 -7.41 -3.78
N THR A 147 13.53 -8.07 -4.63
CA THR A 147 14.02 -8.64 -5.89
C THR A 147 13.26 -8.07 -7.07
N THR A 148 13.90 -8.04 -8.23
CA THR A 148 13.27 -7.61 -9.49
C THR A 148 13.30 -8.73 -10.50
N GLU A 149 12.22 -8.87 -11.28
CA GLU A 149 12.08 -9.80 -12.38
C GLU A 149 11.66 -9.04 -13.62
N THR A 150 12.25 -9.37 -14.77
CA THR A 150 11.93 -8.74 -16.07
C THR A 150 11.28 -9.77 -16.99
N PHE A 151 10.14 -9.38 -17.54
CA PHE A 151 9.38 -10.20 -18.48
C PHE A 151 9.32 -9.50 -19.83
N HIS A 152 9.42 -10.28 -20.90
CA HIS A 152 9.26 -9.83 -22.27
C HIS A 152 7.99 -10.45 -22.83
N TYR A 153 7.05 -9.64 -23.28
CA TYR A 153 5.81 -10.14 -23.86
C TYR A 153 5.49 -9.48 -25.21
N PRO A 154 4.89 -10.22 -26.15
CA PRO A 154 4.62 -9.70 -27.47
C PRO A 154 3.42 -8.76 -27.47
N LEU A 155 3.44 -7.74 -28.35
CA LEU A 155 2.26 -6.96 -28.72
C LEU A 155 1.22 -7.88 -29.36
N TYR A 156 -0.06 -7.56 -29.20
CA TYR A 156 -1.13 -8.28 -29.90
C TYR A 156 -1.01 -8.10 -31.42
N VAL A 157 -1.20 -9.20 -32.13
CA VAL A 157 -1.43 -9.16 -33.58
C VAL A 157 -2.79 -8.50 -33.82
N GLY A 158 -2.81 -7.29 -34.39
CA GLY A 158 -4.03 -6.46 -34.54
C GLY A 158 -4.17 -5.34 -33.54
N GLU A 159 -3.27 -5.20 -32.57
CA GLU A 159 -3.15 -4.01 -31.74
C GLU A 159 -2.87 -2.79 -32.65
N ILE A 160 -3.79 -1.84 -32.67
CA ILE A 160 -3.62 -0.62 -33.47
C ILE A 160 -2.60 0.24 -32.74
N VAL A 161 -1.37 0.12 -33.20
CA VAL A 161 -0.37 1.13 -32.89
C VAL A 161 -0.76 2.36 -33.70
N PRO A 162 -0.95 3.54 -33.11
CA PRO A 162 -1.36 4.71 -33.86
C PRO A 162 -0.55 4.91 -35.15
N GLY A 163 -1.22 4.84 -36.29
CA GLY A 163 -0.63 4.96 -37.62
C GLY A 163 0.08 3.71 -38.18
N ARG A 164 0.12 2.57 -37.44
CA ARG A 164 0.69 1.32 -37.95
C ARG A 164 0.05 0.10 -37.28
N HIS A 165 -0.01 -1.01 -37.99
CA HIS A 165 -0.33 -2.31 -37.38
C HIS A 165 0.90 -2.88 -36.65
N ALA A 166 0.69 -3.61 -35.57
CA ALA A 166 1.79 -4.25 -34.82
C ALA A 166 2.67 -5.14 -35.72
N THR A 167 2.09 -5.76 -36.75
CA THR A 167 2.81 -6.57 -37.75
C THR A 167 3.73 -5.76 -38.67
N GLU A 168 3.58 -4.44 -38.74
CA GLU A 168 4.42 -3.55 -39.55
C GLU A 168 5.64 -3.04 -38.78
N LEU A 169 5.70 -3.31 -37.47
CA LEU A 169 6.85 -2.96 -36.65
C LEU A 169 8.01 -3.93 -36.87
N PRO A 170 9.26 -3.49 -36.78
CA PRO A 170 10.40 -4.37 -36.63
C PRO A 170 10.20 -5.35 -35.46
N GLU A 171 10.74 -6.57 -35.59
CA GLU A 171 10.51 -7.62 -34.59
C GLU A 171 10.93 -7.23 -33.19
N ASP A 172 12.03 -6.50 -33.05
CA ASP A 172 12.54 -5.93 -31.81
C ASP A 172 11.60 -4.90 -31.16
N ARG A 173 10.67 -4.32 -31.90
CA ARG A 173 9.65 -3.38 -31.42
C ARG A 173 8.27 -4.00 -31.22
N ARG A 174 8.14 -5.30 -31.44
CA ARG A 174 6.91 -6.06 -31.19
C ARG A 174 6.86 -6.64 -29.77
N MET A 175 7.94 -6.47 -29.01
CA MET A 175 8.02 -6.89 -27.62
C MET A 175 7.88 -5.69 -26.70
N ARG A 176 7.27 -5.91 -25.55
CA ARG A 176 7.25 -4.98 -24.41
C ARG A 176 7.90 -5.62 -23.22
N ASP A 177 8.45 -4.79 -22.38
CA ASP A 177 9.00 -5.21 -21.11
C ASP A 177 8.04 -4.88 -19.97
N LEU A 178 8.05 -5.76 -18.99
CA LEU A 178 7.39 -5.62 -17.71
C LEU A 178 8.43 -5.92 -16.63
N ILE A 179 8.66 -5.01 -15.69
CA ILE A 179 9.56 -5.25 -14.56
C ILE A 179 8.74 -5.27 -13.28
N VAL A 180 8.86 -6.36 -12.52
CA VAL A 180 8.17 -6.57 -11.25
C VAL A 180 9.19 -6.55 -10.13
N TYR A 181 9.00 -5.66 -9.15
CA TYR A 181 9.71 -5.65 -7.88
C TYR A 181 8.86 -6.32 -6.83
N LEU A 182 9.46 -7.26 -6.12
CA LEU A 182 8.89 -7.95 -4.95
C LEU A 182 9.59 -7.45 -3.69
N PRO A 183 8.86 -7.11 -2.62
CA PRO A 183 9.45 -6.59 -1.40
C PRO A 183 10.33 -7.62 -0.69
N ALA A 184 11.28 -7.16 0.13
CA ALA A 184 12.08 -8.03 0.97
C ALA A 184 11.18 -8.91 1.86
N GLY A 185 11.44 -10.21 1.86
CA GLY A 185 10.62 -11.17 2.59
C GLY A 185 9.27 -11.47 1.94
N TYR A 186 9.13 -11.27 0.62
CA TYR A 186 7.92 -11.63 -0.12
C TYR A 186 7.50 -13.09 0.17
N ASP A 187 6.23 -13.25 0.55
CA ASP A 187 5.61 -14.53 0.87
C ASP A 187 4.49 -14.82 -0.15
N PRO A 188 4.60 -15.89 -0.96
CA PRO A 188 3.57 -16.21 -1.95
C PRO A 188 2.22 -16.66 -1.33
N GLU A 189 2.14 -16.90 -0.04
CA GLU A 189 0.89 -17.22 0.66
C GLU A 189 0.22 -15.98 1.27
N ALA A 190 0.89 -14.81 1.24
CA ALA A 190 0.31 -13.53 1.65
C ALA A 190 -0.47 -12.89 0.50
N GLN A 191 -0.97 -11.66 0.72
CA GLN A 191 -1.55 -10.82 -0.34
C GLN A 191 -0.93 -9.42 -0.27
N TYR A 192 -0.61 -8.87 -1.42
CA TYR A 192 0.07 -7.58 -1.56
C TYR A 192 -0.72 -6.62 -2.42
N ASP A 193 -0.71 -5.36 -2.03
CA ASP A 193 -1.15 -4.25 -2.86
C ASP A 193 -0.16 -4.06 -4.03
N VAL A 194 -0.67 -3.61 -5.18
CA VAL A 194 0.10 -3.47 -6.41
C VAL A 194 0.11 -2.02 -6.88
N VAL A 195 1.28 -1.52 -7.20
CA VAL A 195 1.45 -0.20 -7.81
C VAL A 195 2.03 -0.34 -9.21
N ILE A 196 1.28 0.07 -10.22
CA ILE A 196 1.74 0.13 -11.60
C ILE A 196 2.38 1.50 -11.83
N VAL A 197 3.67 1.54 -12.16
CA VAL A 197 4.38 2.78 -12.52
C VAL A 197 4.60 2.86 -14.03
N VAL A 198 4.26 4.01 -14.61
CA VAL A 198 4.28 4.22 -16.06
C VAL A 198 5.18 5.41 -16.41
N PRO A 199 6.13 5.25 -17.33
CA PRO A 199 7.11 6.28 -17.65
C PRO A 199 6.54 7.43 -18.50
N GLY A 200 7.30 8.53 -18.58
CA GLY A 200 7.05 9.63 -19.51
C GLY A 200 7.54 9.34 -20.94
N ALA A 201 7.30 10.28 -21.84
CA ALA A 201 7.77 10.19 -23.23
C ALA A 201 9.30 10.06 -23.31
N GLY A 202 9.79 9.18 -24.19
CA GLY A 202 11.21 8.91 -24.35
C GLY A 202 11.85 8.06 -23.27
N HIS A 203 11.05 7.59 -22.32
CA HIS A 203 11.45 6.69 -21.23
C HIS A 203 10.74 5.32 -21.39
N ASN A 204 11.21 4.33 -20.65
CA ASN A 204 10.67 2.96 -20.65
C ASN A 204 10.63 2.41 -19.21
N VAL A 205 10.26 1.15 -19.05
CA VAL A 205 10.15 0.49 -17.73
C VAL A 205 11.46 0.54 -16.92
N HIS A 206 12.61 0.44 -17.58
CA HIS A 206 13.92 0.51 -16.92
C HIS A 206 14.18 1.88 -16.28
N SER A 207 13.54 2.95 -16.79
CA SER A 207 13.71 4.29 -16.25
C SER A 207 13.21 4.42 -14.81
N TRP A 208 12.14 3.73 -14.43
CA TRP A 208 11.66 3.69 -13.04
C TRP A 208 12.45 2.71 -12.18
N MET A 209 12.90 1.59 -12.73
CA MET A 209 13.41 0.47 -11.96
C MET A 209 14.95 0.46 -11.85
N GLU A 210 15.66 0.79 -12.92
CA GLU A 210 17.10 0.52 -12.98
C GLU A 210 17.97 1.78 -13.03
N TRP A 211 17.44 2.91 -13.54
CA TRP A 211 18.25 4.07 -13.74
C TRP A 211 18.44 4.89 -12.46
N PRO A 212 19.68 5.18 -12.04
CA PRO A 212 19.96 5.93 -10.82
C PRO A 212 19.82 7.44 -11.05
N HIS A 213 18.65 7.91 -11.48
CA HIS A 213 18.39 9.34 -11.69
C HIS A 213 17.30 9.90 -10.79
N HIS A 214 16.85 9.12 -9.85
CA HIS A 214 15.89 9.46 -8.83
C HIS A 214 16.49 10.41 -7.78
N LEU A 215 15.87 10.50 -6.63
CA LEU A 215 16.30 11.37 -5.54
C LEU A 215 17.74 11.14 -5.15
N SER A 216 18.50 12.23 -5.01
CA SER A 216 19.85 12.19 -4.51
C SER A 216 19.85 12.10 -2.99
N THR A 217 20.61 11.17 -2.46
CA THR A 217 20.89 11.03 -1.03
C THR A 217 22.39 11.23 -0.77
N PRO A 218 22.83 11.35 0.48
CA PRO A 218 24.27 11.39 0.81
C PRO A 218 25.06 10.17 0.33
N VAL A 219 24.38 9.05 0.09
CA VAL A 219 24.97 7.78 -0.36
C VAL A 219 24.84 7.55 -1.87
N GLY A 220 24.26 8.48 -2.61
CA GLY A 220 24.08 8.41 -4.05
C GLY A 220 22.64 8.62 -4.49
N ARG A 221 22.38 8.41 -5.78
CA ARG A 221 21.03 8.41 -6.34
C ARG A 221 20.42 7.03 -6.20
N LEU A 222 19.12 6.99 -5.97
CA LEU A 222 18.36 5.75 -5.79
C LEU A 222 17.84 5.25 -7.14
N THR A 223 17.66 3.95 -7.23
CA THR A 223 16.75 3.29 -8.17
C THR A 223 15.35 3.16 -7.57
N GLY A 224 14.34 2.80 -8.38
CA GLY A 224 13.00 2.54 -7.86
C GLY A 224 12.96 1.46 -6.78
N PRO A 225 13.56 0.27 -6.98
CA PRO A 225 13.67 -0.77 -5.97
C PRO A 225 14.33 -0.30 -4.66
N GLU A 226 15.46 0.41 -4.73
CA GLU A 226 16.12 0.94 -3.53
C GLU A 226 15.25 1.96 -2.78
N LEU A 227 14.44 2.74 -3.49
CA LEU A 227 13.47 3.66 -2.88
C LEU A 227 12.39 2.85 -2.15
N MET A 228 11.85 1.79 -2.78
CA MET A 228 10.85 0.92 -2.16
C MET A 228 11.41 0.23 -0.91
N ASP A 229 12.61 -0.37 -1.00
CA ASP A 229 13.26 -1.00 0.15
C ASP A 229 13.33 -0.06 1.36
N ARG A 230 13.75 1.20 1.14
CA ARG A 230 13.85 2.19 2.22
C ARG A 230 12.50 2.63 2.77
N LEU A 231 11.51 2.82 1.91
CA LEU A 231 10.16 3.18 2.32
C LEU A 231 9.51 2.08 3.16
N ILE A 232 9.68 0.82 2.74
CA ILE A 232 9.13 -0.35 3.44
C ILE A 232 9.87 -0.59 4.76
N GLU A 233 11.20 -0.63 4.77
CA GLU A 233 11.99 -0.87 5.98
C GLU A 233 11.80 0.24 7.03
N SER A 234 11.72 1.49 6.60
CA SER A 234 11.37 2.61 7.49
C SER A 234 9.94 2.54 7.99
N GLY A 235 9.14 1.65 7.39
CA GLY A 235 7.74 1.43 7.65
C GLY A 235 6.89 2.66 7.24
N LEU A 236 7.35 3.56 6.35
CA LEU A 236 6.54 4.63 5.77
C LEU A 236 5.42 4.10 4.88
N ILE A 237 5.64 2.95 4.26
CA ILE A 237 4.64 2.23 3.48
C ILE A 237 4.62 0.74 3.90
N PRO A 238 3.50 0.03 3.71
CA PRO A 238 3.48 -1.43 3.82
C PRO A 238 4.33 -2.09 2.71
N PRO A 239 4.67 -3.37 2.82
CA PRO A 239 5.20 -4.13 1.70
C PRO A 239 4.21 -4.13 0.53
N ILE A 240 4.68 -3.74 -0.66
CA ILE A 240 3.90 -3.68 -1.90
C ILE A 240 4.67 -4.33 -3.05
N ILE A 241 3.96 -4.75 -4.07
CA ILE A 241 4.52 -5.13 -5.37
C ILE A 241 4.55 -3.86 -6.24
N LEU A 242 5.73 -3.50 -6.76
CA LEU A 242 5.87 -2.39 -7.72
C LEU A 242 6.07 -2.97 -9.11
N VAL A 243 5.29 -2.51 -10.08
CA VAL A 243 5.33 -3.02 -11.46
C VAL A 243 5.55 -1.85 -12.42
N ALA A 244 6.64 -1.88 -13.16
CA ALA A 244 6.85 -0.94 -14.25
C ALA A 244 6.26 -1.51 -15.54
N ALA A 245 5.29 -0.80 -16.10
CA ALA A 245 4.66 -1.10 -17.37
C ALA A 245 4.86 0.05 -18.35
N GLU A 246 4.87 -0.24 -19.63
CA GLU A 246 5.03 0.78 -20.68
C GLU A 246 3.92 0.73 -21.72
N TYR A 247 3.59 1.90 -22.23
CA TYR A 247 2.71 2.07 -23.37
C TYR A 247 3.52 2.23 -24.65
N TYR A 248 2.87 2.07 -25.79
CA TYR A 248 3.49 2.38 -27.08
C TYR A 248 3.63 3.89 -27.27
N GLN A 249 4.87 4.37 -27.52
CA GLN A 249 5.20 5.81 -27.51
C GLN A 249 4.96 6.53 -28.85
N SER A 250 3.92 6.19 -29.61
CA SER A 250 3.62 6.83 -30.89
C SER A 250 2.14 7.18 -30.96
N GLY A 251 1.81 8.47 -30.87
CA GLY A 251 0.45 8.97 -30.92
C GLY A 251 0.16 10.03 -29.86
N THR A 252 -1.07 10.50 -29.81
CA THR A 252 -1.58 11.35 -28.73
C THR A 252 -1.92 10.52 -27.50
N ALA A 253 -2.10 11.16 -26.35
CA ALA A 253 -2.49 10.45 -25.12
C ALA A 253 -3.83 9.72 -25.26
N GLU A 254 -4.78 10.32 -25.99
CA GLU A 254 -6.09 9.75 -26.29
C GLU A 254 -5.99 8.49 -27.15
N GLU A 255 -5.15 8.52 -28.19
CA GLU A 255 -4.93 7.38 -29.09
C GLU A 255 -4.21 6.20 -28.38
N ILE A 256 -3.37 6.49 -27.40
CA ILE A 256 -2.60 5.48 -26.65
C ILE A 256 -3.40 4.91 -25.50
N ALA A 257 -4.27 5.68 -24.88
CA ALA A 257 -4.99 5.26 -23.66
C ALA A 257 -5.80 3.97 -23.89
N VAL A 258 -6.54 3.89 -24.98
CA VAL A 258 -7.43 2.74 -25.25
C VAL A 258 -6.65 1.43 -25.43
N PRO A 259 -5.64 1.32 -26.32
CA PRO A 259 -4.88 0.09 -26.46
C PRO A 259 -4.04 -0.24 -25.21
N PHE A 260 -3.56 0.77 -24.48
CA PHE A 260 -2.81 0.52 -23.25
C PHE A 260 -3.70 0.01 -22.12
N GLU A 261 -4.90 0.57 -21.95
CA GLU A 261 -5.90 0.04 -21.01
C GLU A 261 -6.25 -1.41 -21.35
N ALA A 262 -6.50 -1.70 -22.64
CA ALA A 262 -6.79 -3.06 -23.10
C ALA A 262 -5.64 -4.04 -22.80
N ASP A 263 -4.39 -3.58 -22.91
CA ASP A 263 -3.20 -4.36 -22.57
C ASP A 263 -3.10 -4.63 -21.05
N LEU A 264 -3.30 -3.59 -20.25
CA LEU A 264 -3.35 -3.75 -18.78
C LEU A 264 -4.45 -4.74 -18.37
N ARG A 265 -5.67 -4.54 -18.84
CA ARG A 265 -6.85 -5.33 -18.50
C ARG A 265 -6.76 -6.78 -18.99
N GLY A 266 -6.27 -6.97 -20.20
CA GLY A 266 -6.28 -8.28 -20.87
C GLY A 266 -5.02 -9.12 -20.68
N ARG A 267 -3.91 -8.52 -20.24
CA ARG A 267 -2.63 -9.23 -20.14
C ARG A 267 -1.86 -8.92 -18.86
N VAL A 268 -1.53 -7.67 -18.61
CA VAL A 268 -0.63 -7.33 -17.52
C VAL A 268 -1.23 -7.68 -16.15
N LEU A 269 -2.45 -7.20 -15.87
CA LEU A 269 -3.09 -7.45 -14.58
C LEU A 269 -3.48 -8.93 -14.37
N PRO A 270 -4.02 -9.67 -15.37
CA PRO A 270 -4.21 -11.12 -15.27
C PRO A 270 -2.90 -11.87 -15.02
N PHE A 271 -1.82 -11.52 -15.75
CA PHE A 271 -0.50 -12.12 -15.53
C PHE A 271 -0.01 -11.93 -14.09
N LEU A 272 -0.18 -10.72 -13.53
CA LEU A 272 0.19 -10.46 -12.14
C LEU A 272 -0.65 -11.29 -11.16
N ALA A 273 -1.95 -11.42 -11.41
CA ALA A 273 -2.86 -12.20 -10.56
C ALA A 273 -2.56 -13.72 -10.59
N GLU A 274 -2.06 -14.23 -11.72
CA GLU A 274 -1.71 -15.65 -11.86
C GLU A 274 -0.33 -16.00 -11.27
N ASN A 275 0.60 -15.06 -11.23
CA ASN A 275 1.99 -15.33 -10.91
C ASN A 275 2.45 -14.80 -9.56
N TYR A 276 1.71 -13.84 -8.98
CA TYR A 276 2.06 -13.19 -7.72
C TYR A 276 0.89 -13.19 -6.74
N ALA A 277 1.21 -13.06 -5.47
CA ALA A 277 0.27 -13.00 -4.38
C ALA A 277 -0.44 -11.62 -4.31
N THR A 278 -1.33 -11.37 -5.26
CA THR A 278 -2.15 -10.15 -5.32
C THR A 278 -3.56 -10.40 -4.79
N TYR A 279 -4.31 -9.32 -4.55
CA TYR A 279 -5.73 -9.43 -4.22
C TYR A 279 -6.64 -9.73 -5.42
N ALA A 280 -6.18 -9.41 -6.64
CA ALA A 280 -6.86 -9.83 -7.87
C ALA A 280 -6.66 -11.32 -8.14
N SER A 281 -7.54 -11.92 -8.93
CA SER A 281 -7.48 -13.34 -9.26
C SER A 281 -7.90 -13.63 -10.69
N VAL A 282 -7.50 -14.80 -11.20
CA VAL A 282 -8.03 -15.38 -12.43
C VAL A 282 -8.69 -16.70 -12.07
N ASP A 283 -9.94 -16.88 -12.49
CA ASP A 283 -10.70 -18.09 -12.18
C ASP A 283 -10.30 -19.30 -13.07
N GLU A 284 -10.92 -20.44 -12.82
CA GLU A 284 -10.68 -21.69 -13.58
C GLU A 284 -11.05 -21.59 -15.07
N ASN A 285 -11.86 -20.61 -15.46
CA ASN A 285 -12.27 -20.35 -16.83
C ASN A 285 -11.37 -19.32 -17.52
N GLY A 286 -10.36 -18.79 -16.81
CA GLY A 286 -9.46 -17.75 -17.31
C GLY A 286 -10.07 -16.34 -17.23
N VAL A 287 -11.12 -16.13 -16.44
CA VAL A 287 -11.74 -14.80 -16.25
C VAL A 287 -10.97 -14.05 -15.16
N PHE A 288 -10.52 -12.85 -15.51
CA PHE A 288 -9.86 -11.95 -14.57
C PHE A 288 -10.87 -11.24 -13.68
N HIS A 289 -10.63 -11.29 -12.38
CA HIS A 289 -11.40 -10.60 -11.35
C HIS A 289 -10.52 -9.50 -10.72
N PRO A 290 -10.72 -8.24 -11.10
CA PRO A 290 -9.94 -7.12 -10.58
C PRO A 290 -10.25 -6.88 -9.09
N ALA A 291 -9.31 -6.24 -8.42
CA ALA A 291 -9.43 -5.78 -7.03
C ALA A 291 -8.99 -4.32 -6.93
N PRO A 292 -9.77 -3.36 -7.45
CA PRO A 292 -9.35 -1.97 -7.65
C PRO A 292 -8.87 -1.28 -6.36
N GLU A 293 -9.42 -1.66 -5.20
CA GLU A 293 -9.01 -1.14 -3.89
C GLU A 293 -7.57 -1.54 -3.49
N HIS A 294 -6.96 -2.46 -4.23
CA HIS A 294 -5.62 -2.99 -4.00
C HIS A 294 -4.65 -2.70 -5.16
N PHE A 295 -5.09 -1.87 -6.12
CA PHE A 295 -4.28 -1.50 -7.27
C PHE A 295 -4.22 0.02 -7.43
N ALA A 296 -3.00 0.51 -7.69
CA ALA A 296 -2.72 1.92 -7.94
C ALA A 296 -2.04 2.11 -9.29
N TYR A 297 -2.39 3.22 -9.96
CA TYR A 297 -1.75 3.70 -11.18
C TYR A 297 -0.94 4.95 -10.88
N VAL A 298 0.36 4.92 -11.15
CA VAL A 298 1.28 6.04 -10.97
C VAL A 298 1.96 6.34 -12.31
N ALA A 299 1.90 7.55 -12.76
CA ALA A 299 2.51 7.90 -14.03
C ALA A 299 3.11 9.30 -14.03
N ALA A 300 4.13 9.50 -14.86
CA ALA A 300 4.81 10.76 -14.99
C ALA A 300 4.70 11.31 -16.42
N SER A 301 4.64 12.66 -16.54
CA SER A 301 4.71 13.35 -17.82
C SER A 301 3.66 12.83 -18.81
N PHE A 302 4.07 12.37 -19.98
CA PHE A 302 3.16 11.84 -21.00
C PHE A 302 2.39 10.60 -20.51
N GLY A 303 3.01 9.73 -19.71
CA GLY A 303 2.30 8.61 -19.05
C GLY A 303 1.16 9.07 -18.14
N ALA A 304 1.32 10.22 -17.46
CA ALA A 304 0.24 10.82 -16.69
C ALA A 304 -0.87 11.39 -17.60
N MET A 305 -0.52 11.93 -18.77
CA MET A 305 -1.53 12.36 -19.76
C MET A 305 -2.35 11.15 -20.26
N VAL A 306 -1.69 10.03 -20.53
CA VAL A 306 -2.37 8.76 -20.86
C VAL A 306 -3.27 8.31 -19.72
N GLY A 307 -2.78 8.37 -18.47
CA GLY A 307 -3.54 8.03 -17.28
C GLY A 307 -4.82 8.86 -17.12
N TRP A 308 -4.78 10.17 -17.40
CA TRP A 308 -5.97 11.02 -17.39
C TRP A 308 -7.01 10.55 -18.41
N GLN A 309 -6.58 10.07 -19.57
CA GLN A 309 -7.50 9.57 -20.59
C GLN A 309 -8.09 8.20 -20.23
N MET A 310 -7.35 7.36 -19.49
CA MET A 310 -7.80 6.05 -19.04
C MET A 310 -8.71 6.14 -17.79
N LEU A 311 -8.50 7.12 -16.93
CA LEU A 311 -9.16 7.21 -15.63
C LEU A 311 -10.68 7.02 -15.68
N PRO A 312 -11.45 7.63 -16.62
CA PRO A 312 -12.89 7.47 -16.68
C PRO A 312 -13.39 6.03 -16.91
N SER A 313 -12.56 5.18 -17.56
CA SER A 313 -12.92 3.82 -17.93
C SER A 313 -12.19 2.74 -17.12
N SER A 314 -11.28 3.12 -16.21
CA SER A 314 -10.39 2.19 -15.52
C SER A 314 -10.51 2.23 -13.99
N THR A 315 -11.57 2.81 -13.45
CA THR A 315 -11.79 2.82 -12.00
C THR A 315 -12.16 1.45 -11.43
N ASP A 316 -12.61 0.53 -12.27
CA ASP A 316 -12.79 -0.88 -11.95
C ASP A 316 -11.45 -1.66 -11.88
N LEU A 317 -10.34 -1.06 -12.35
CA LEU A 317 -8.99 -1.61 -12.24
C LEU A 317 -8.19 -0.96 -11.12
N PHE A 318 -8.37 0.35 -10.90
CA PHE A 318 -7.57 1.17 -10.00
C PHE A 318 -8.44 2.14 -9.20
N SER A 319 -8.39 2.06 -7.89
CA SER A 319 -9.02 3.07 -7.01
C SER A 319 -8.05 4.19 -6.59
N TYR A 320 -6.75 4.04 -6.87
CA TYR A 320 -5.69 4.99 -6.50
C TYR A 320 -4.91 5.45 -7.70
N TRP A 321 -4.70 6.77 -7.79
CA TRP A 321 -4.06 7.40 -8.94
C TRP A 321 -3.02 8.42 -8.50
N ALA A 322 -1.86 8.43 -9.16
CA ALA A 322 -0.90 9.54 -9.06
C ALA A 322 -0.46 9.96 -10.46
N LEU A 323 -0.85 11.17 -10.85
CA LEU A 323 -0.65 11.71 -12.19
C LEU A 323 0.29 12.91 -12.07
N LEU A 324 1.58 12.68 -12.39
CA LEU A 324 2.68 13.56 -12.06
C LEU A 324 3.15 14.34 -13.30
N SER A 325 3.18 15.67 -13.23
CA SER A 325 3.69 16.58 -14.29
C SER A 325 3.10 16.32 -15.69
N GLY A 326 1.87 15.87 -15.77
CA GLY A 326 1.19 15.54 -17.03
C GLY A 326 -0.22 16.07 -17.04
N ALA A 327 -0.41 17.32 -17.51
CA ALA A 327 -1.72 17.92 -17.63
C ALA A 327 -2.50 17.30 -18.80
N PHE A 328 -3.78 17.10 -18.60
CA PHE A 328 -4.71 16.73 -19.66
C PHE A 328 -5.05 17.96 -20.53
N GLN A 329 -5.65 17.70 -21.69
CA GLN A 329 -6.22 18.73 -22.56
C GLN A 329 -7.73 18.55 -22.65
N ASN A 330 -8.44 19.58 -23.07
CA ASN A 330 -9.88 19.54 -23.21
C ASN A 330 -10.63 19.28 -21.90
N ASP A 331 -10.53 20.22 -20.99
CA ASP A 331 -11.00 20.12 -19.60
C ASP A 331 -12.48 19.74 -19.49
N GLU A 332 -13.34 20.32 -20.32
CA GLU A 332 -14.78 20.04 -20.33
C GLU A 332 -15.08 18.60 -20.74
N GLN A 333 -14.49 18.11 -21.82
CA GLN A 333 -14.72 16.75 -22.30
C GLN A 333 -14.21 15.69 -21.33
N LEU A 334 -13.06 15.91 -20.70
CA LEU A 334 -12.55 14.98 -19.69
C LEU A 334 -13.45 14.98 -18.46
N THR A 335 -13.92 16.14 -18.03
CA THR A 335 -14.85 16.30 -16.91
C THR A 335 -16.15 15.54 -17.15
N GLU A 336 -16.75 15.65 -18.33
CA GLU A 336 -17.94 14.88 -18.72
C GLU A 336 -17.67 13.37 -18.62
N ARG A 337 -16.56 12.90 -19.22
CA ARG A 337 -16.19 11.47 -19.19
C ARG A 337 -15.94 10.95 -17.77
N ILE A 338 -15.32 11.74 -16.88
CA ILE A 338 -15.13 11.37 -15.48
C ILE A 338 -16.48 11.26 -14.78
N ASN A 339 -17.37 12.23 -14.94
CA ASN A 339 -18.69 12.21 -14.32
C ASN A 339 -19.59 11.05 -14.82
N GLU A 340 -19.40 10.61 -16.06
CA GLU A 340 -20.13 9.48 -16.64
C GLU A 340 -19.49 8.13 -16.27
N GLY A 341 -18.17 8.06 -16.23
CA GLY A 341 -17.42 6.80 -16.08
C GLY A 341 -17.17 6.38 -14.65
N VAL A 342 -16.97 7.34 -13.75
CA VAL A 342 -16.68 7.01 -12.33
C VAL A 342 -17.99 6.75 -11.58
N SER A 343 -18.13 5.53 -11.08
CA SER A 343 -19.33 5.10 -10.37
C SER A 343 -19.11 4.98 -8.86
N ALA A 344 -20.21 4.91 -8.09
CA ALA A 344 -20.14 4.64 -6.65
C ALA A 344 -19.69 3.20 -6.34
N GLU A 345 -19.77 2.28 -7.30
CA GLU A 345 -19.29 0.90 -7.16
C GLU A 345 -17.76 0.84 -7.26
N HIS A 346 -17.18 1.68 -8.12
CA HIS A 346 -15.73 1.78 -8.32
C HIS A 346 -15.25 3.23 -8.12
N PRO A 347 -15.26 3.74 -6.88
CA PRO A 347 -14.88 5.12 -6.60
C PRO A 347 -13.36 5.32 -6.71
N ILE A 348 -12.96 6.54 -7.03
CA ILE A 348 -11.57 6.97 -6.85
C ILE A 348 -11.36 7.24 -5.36
N HIS A 349 -10.58 6.40 -4.69
CA HIS A 349 -10.29 6.59 -3.27
C HIS A 349 -9.26 7.68 -3.02
N TRP A 350 -8.30 7.82 -3.93
CA TRP A 350 -7.32 8.90 -3.86
C TRP A 350 -6.73 9.19 -5.23
N LEU A 351 -6.70 10.46 -5.59
CA LEU A 351 -6.00 10.97 -6.75
C LEU A 351 -5.01 12.05 -6.32
N TYR A 352 -3.73 11.78 -6.56
CA TYR A 352 -2.67 12.75 -6.39
C TYR A 352 -2.26 13.31 -7.75
N ALA A 353 -2.35 14.62 -7.91
CA ALA A 353 -1.79 15.34 -9.04
C ALA A 353 -0.67 16.26 -8.52
N GLY A 354 0.45 16.31 -9.23
CA GLY A 354 1.57 17.13 -8.76
C GLY A 354 2.51 17.54 -9.86
N ASP A 355 3.18 18.68 -9.68
CA ASP A 355 4.19 19.19 -10.59
C ASP A 355 5.26 20.00 -9.85
N GLY A 356 6.41 20.20 -10.49
CA GLY A 356 7.46 21.08 -9.99
C GLY A 356 7.25 22.53 -10.43
N GLN A 357 7.44 23.49 -9.53
CA GLN A 357 7.25 24.92 -9.84
C GLN A 357 8.28 25.50 -10.84
N LEU A 358 9.37 24.78 -11.11
CA LEU A 358 10.30 25.13 -12.18
C LEU A 358 9.88 24.57 -13.56
N ALA A 359 8.89 23.69 -13.62
CA ALA A 359 8.30 23.25 -14.87
C ALA A 359 7.36 24.31 -15.42
N SER A 360 7.41 24.56 -16.74
CA SER A 360 6.57 25.59 -17.37
C SER A 360 5.07 25.27 -17.34
N GLY A 361 4.71 24.00 -17.17
CA GLY A 361 3.34 23.48 -17.23
C GLY A 361 2.56 23.49 -15.91
N TRP A 362 3.18 23.77 -14.78
CA TRP A 362 2.56 23.59 -13.48
C TRP A 362 1.32 24.48 -13.22
N ARG A 363 1.34 25.74 -13.67
CA ARG A 363 0.19 26.65 -13.49
C ARG A 363 -1.03 26.26 -14.33
N PRO A 364 -0.89 26.00 -15.63
CA PRO A 364 -2.00 25.44 -16.41
C PRO A 364 -2.52 24.13 -15.81
N TYR A 365 -1.65 23.27 -15.29
CA TYR A 365 -2.06 22.02 -14.64
C TYR A 365 -2.88 22.29 -13.38
N MET A 366 -2.45 23.21 -12.54
CA MET A 366 -3.18 23.63 -11.34
C MET A 366 -4.61 24.08 -11.68
N HIS A 367 -4.76 24.98 -12.68
CA HIS A 367 -6.09 25.47 -13.08
C HIS A 367 -7.01 24.35 -13.59
N ARG A 368 -6.47 23.33 -14.23
CA ARG A 368 -7.25 22.17 -14.68
C ARG A 368 -7.71 21.30 -13.50
N ILE A 369 -6.87 21.16 -12.48
CA ILE A 369 -7.27 20.46 -11.26
C ILE A 369 -8.33 21.25 -10.49
N GLU A 370 -8.24 22.58 -10.44
CA GLU A 370 -9.27 23.44 -9.90
C GLU A 370 -10.60 23.26 -10.65
N HIS A 371 -10.56 23.21 -11.99
CA HIS A 371 -11.73 22.95 -12.81
C HIS A 371 -12.37 21.58 -12.52
N LEU A 372 -11.56 20.52 -12.36
CA LEU A 372 -12.06 19.19 -11.96
C LEU A 372 -12.72 19.22 -10.58
N ASN A 373 -12.10 19.87 -9.61
CA ASN A 373 -12.67 20.00 -8.26
C ASN A 373 -14.03 20.72 -8.26
N GLU A 374 -14.21 21.70 -9.14
CA GLU A 374 -15.45 22.46 -9.24
C GLU A 374 -16.56 21.71 -10.01
N ASN A 375 -16.18 20.82 -10.94
CA ASN A 375 -17.13 20.24 -11.90
C ASN A 375 -17.25 18.70 -11.83
N CYS A 376 -16.45 18.01 -11.01
CA CYS A 376 -16.55 16.58 -10.77
C CYS A 376 -16.94 16.30 -9.31
N ALA A 377 -18.16 15.82 -9.10
CA ALA A 377 -18.63 15.48 -7.75
C ALA A 377 -17.82 14.34 -7.09
N CYS A 378 -17.20 13.48 -7.90
CA CYS A 378 -16.38 12.35 -7.43
C CYS A 378 -14.92 12.73 -7.12
N LEU A 379 -14.49 13.98 -7.35
CA LEU A 379 -13.13 14.47 -7.10
C LEU A 379 -13.18 15.76 -6.30
N GLN A 380 -12.83 15.68 -5.00
CA GLN A 380 -12.93 16.81 -4.09
C GLN A 380 -11.59 17.04 -3.36
N THR A 381 -11.09 18.28 -3.35
CA THR A 381 -9.81 18.63 -2.68
C THR A 381 -9.84 18.47 -1.17
N ASP A 382 -11.02 18.52 -0.56
CA ASP A 382 -11.22 18.20 0.86
C ASP A 382 -11.54 16.71 1.10
N GLY A 383 -11.46 15.88 0.07
CA GLY A 383 -11.83 14.48 0.09
C GLY A 383 -10.71 13.58 -0.46
N ASN A 384 -10.74 13.34 -1.76
CA ASN A 384 -9.91 12.36 -2.45
C ASN A 384 -8.99 12.93 -3.53
N LEU A 385 -9.04 14.23 -3.79
CA LEU A 385 -8.19 14.92 -4.78
C LEU A 385 -7.12 15.74 -4.05
N CYS A 386 -5.85 15.45 -4.33
CA CYS A 386 -4.72 16.21 -3.81
C CYS A 386 -3.91 16.79 -4.97
N PHE A 387 -3.69 18.11 -4.98
CA PHE A 387 -2.76 18.75 -5.90
C PHE A 387 -1.65 19.46 -5.13
N LEU A 388 -0.40 19.08 -5.38
CA LEU A 388 0.76 19.71 -4.76
C LEU A 388 1.79 20.15 -5.78
N THR A 389 2.35 21.33 -5.56
CA THR A 389 3.50 21.83 -6.33
C THR A 389 4.76 21.79 -5.49
N LEU A 390 5.83 21.29 -6.08
CA LEU A 390 7.14 21.18 -5.43
C LEU A 390 7.95 22.46 -5.69
N ASP A 391 8.28 23.20 -4.64
CA ASP A 391 8.89 24.55 -4.72
C ASP A 391 10.15 24.62 -5.58
N LYS A 392 11.00 23.62 -5.55
CA LYS A 392 12.24 23.54 -6.35
C LYS A 392 12.24 22.38 -7.34
N GLY A 393 11.09 21.83 -7.62
CA GLY A 393 10.93 20.74 -8.55
C GLY A 393 10.94 21.20 -9.99
N GLY A 394 11.58 20.43 -10.86
CA GLY A 394 11.51 20.57 -12.31
C GLY A 394 10.71 19.42 -12.92
N HIS A 395 10.66 19.36 -14.24
CA HIS A 395 10.07 18.24 -14.97
C HIS A 395 11.06 17.06 -15.00
N SER A 396 11.16 16.30 -13.91
CA SER A 396 12.21 15.28 -13.73
C SER A 396 11.87 14.25 -12.66
N TYR A 397 12.56 13.12 -12.69
CA TYR A 397 12.39 12.02 -11.73
C TYR A 397 12.47 12.44 -10.26
N PRO A 398 13.41 13.30 -9.81
CA PRO A 398 13.39 13.73 -8.42
C PRO A 398 12.08 14.38 -7.97
N THR A 399 11.40 15.09 -8.86
CA THR A 399 10.07 15.66 -8.60
C THR A 399 9.01 14.57 -8.56
N TRP A 400 9.07 13.63 -9.50
CA TRP A 400 8.13 12.52 -9.60
C TRP A 400 8.27 11.52 -8.45
N ASP A 401 9.49 11.30 -7.95
CA ASP A 401 9.73 10.50 -6.76
C ASP A 401 9.06 11.09 -5.51
N VAL A 402 9.11 12.41 -5.34
CA VAL A 402 8.39 13.04 -4.23
C VAL A 402 6.88 12.84 -4.38
N GLY A 403 6.34 12.96 -5.61
CA GLY A 403 4.95 12.65 -5.88
C GLY A 403 4.60 11.19 -5.58
N LEU A 404 5.46 10.25 -5.98
CA LEU A 404 5.33 8.83 -5.68
C LEU A 404 5.35 8.58 -4.17
N ILE A 405 6.34 9.12 -3.44
CA ILE A 405 6.45 8.98 -1.98
C ILE A 405 5.22 9.54 -1.28
N ASN A 406 4.75 10.72 -1.68
CA ASN A 406 3.56 11.33 -1.12
C ASN A 406 2.33 10.43 -1.34
N SER A 407 2.17 9.89 -2.54
CA SER A 407 1.05 9.03 -2.91
C SER A 407 1.08 7.70 -2.15
N LEU A 408 2.22 7.03 -2.09
CA LEU A 408 2.37 5.72 -1.45
C LEU A 408 2.05 5.75 0.05
N GLN A 409 2.22 6.89 0.72
CA GLN A 409 1.86 7.04 2.13
C GLN A 409 0.35 7.04 2.37
N VAL A 410 -0.45 7.28 1.33
CA VAL A 410 -1.91 7.37 1.40
C VAL A 410 -2.60 6.21 0.69
N PHE A 411 -2.00 5.68 -0.38
CA PHE A 411 -2.52 4.56 -1.14
C PHE A 411 -2.81 3.37 -0.23
N PHE A 412 -3.92 2.69 -0.53
CA PHE A 412 -4.43 1.52 0.19
C PHE A 412 -4.85 1.79 1.65
N ARG A 413 -4.73 3.04 2.09
CA ARG A 413 -5.13 3.50 3.43
C ARG A 413 -6.19 4.59 3.40
N SER A 414 -6.51 5.11 2.21
CA SER A 414 -7.52 6.15 2.01
C SER A 414 -8.79 5.57 1.41
N ARG A 415 -9.92 6.03 1.94
CA ARG A 415 -11.24 5.72 1.41
C ARG A 415 -12.01 7.02 1.19
N TYR A 416 -12.59 7.16 0.01
CA TYR A 416 -13.52 8.26 -0.28
C TYR A 416 -14.94 7.81 0.03
N VAL A 417 -15.62 8.63 0.82
CA VAL A 417 -17.05 8.48 1.10
C VAL A 417 -17.71 9.81 0.71
N PRO A 418 -18.51 9.84 -0.36
CA PRO A 418 -19.22 11.05 -0.77
C PRO A 418 -20.11 11.53 0.37
N GLU A 419 -20.19 12.84 0.58
CA GLU A 419 -21.22 13.39 1.45
C GLU A 419 -22.59 12.97 0.90
N ALA A 420 -23.44 12.43 1.79
CA ALA A 420 -24.78 12.10 1.42
C ALA A 420 -25.46 13.37 0.88
N ALA A 421 -25.89 13.36 -0.38
CA ALA A 421 -26.64 14.46 -0.95
C ALA A 421 -27.81 14.74 -0.01
N GLU A 422 -27.86 15.98 0.54
CA GLU A 422 -29.03 16.37 1.34
C GLU A 422 -30.28 16.13 0.51
N PRO A 423 -31.32 15.50 1.06
CA PRO A 423 -32.55 15.29 0.33
C PRO A 423 -33.07 16.66 -0.13
N VAL A 424 -33.15 16.85 -1.44
CA VAL A 424 -33.74 18.08 -2.03
C VAL A 424 -35.12 18.22 -1.44
N SER A 425 -35.28 19.22 -0.57
CA SER A 425 -36.51 19.56 0.15
C SER A 425 -37.59 20.11 -0.76
#